data_c32ea09f9d37558b74a1e359ae6e4d4d
#
_entry.id   c32ea09f9d37558b74a1e359ae6e4d4d
#
_cell.length_a   1.000
_cell.length_b   1.000
_cell.length_c   1.000
_cell.angle_alpha   90.00
_cell.angle_beta   90.00
_cell.angle_gamma   90.00
#
_symmetry.space_group_name_H-M   'P 1'
#
loop_
_entity.id
_entity.type
_entity.pdbx_description
1 polymer ?
#
loop_
_entity_poly.entity_id
_entity_poly.type
_entity_poly.pdbx_seq_one_letter_code
_entity_poly.pdbx_strand_id
1 'polypeptide(L)'
;MGLKISKLFAIPLIFSSLLFYVNDEFNNVNANVKNLPANKNDLDLYHGMGVSFLCNATRKGFDLDFPKTLNVASSTFASVVSQKHGGKLIERKKEQTVDIKQLQFIASLQLVESALRICPDNVPEKVKKEVNIEIERIKKLQDL
;
A
#
# COMPACT_ATOMS: atom_id res chain seq x y z
N MET A 1 -59.20 -4.36 3.13
CA MET A 1 -58.01 -3.48 2.86
C MET A 1 -56.84 -4.40 2.59
N GLY A 2 -56.54 -4.66 1.32
CA GLY A 2 -55.49 -5.61 0.91
C GLY A 2 -54.28 -4.82 0.41
N LEU A 3 -53.14 -4.94 1.11
CA LEU A 3 -51.89 -4.38 0.69
C LEU A 3 -51.27 -5.28 -0.39
N LYS A 4 -51.17 -4.79 -1.62
CA LYS A 4 -50.47 -5.41 -2.73
C LYS A 4 -48.94 -5.28 -2.50
N ILE A 5 -48.30 -6.34 -2.02
CA ILE A 5 -46.84 -6.49 -2.02
C ILE A 5 -46.47 -7.22 -3.31
N SER A 6 -46.21 -6.50 -4.36
CA SER A 6 -45.83 -7.06 -5.66
C SER A 6 -44.97 -6.10 -6.47
N LYS A 7 -43.82 -5.65 -5.95
CA LYS A 7 -42.81 -4.95 -6.77
C LYS A 7 -41.37 -4.99 -6.18
N LEU A 8 -41.01 -5.98 -5.41
CA LEU A 8 -39.66 -5.99 -4.77
C LEU A 8 -38.76 -7.15 -5.17
N PHE A 9 -39.06 -7.89 -6.27
CA PHE A 9 -38.25 -9.06 -6.65
C PHE A 9 -37.53 -8.95 -8.02
N ALA A 10 -37.47 -7.77 -8.62
CA ALA A 10 -36.87 -7.62 -9.96
C ALA A 10 -35.43 -7.08 -9.97
N ILE A 11 -34.86 -6.71 -8.81
CA ILE A 11 -33.52 -6.08 -8.76
C ILE A 11 -32.33 -7.07 -8.65
N PRO A 12 -32.45 -8.30 -8.10
CA PRO A 12 -31.27 -9.15 -7.96
C PRO A 12 -30.80 -9.83 -9.25
N LEU A 13 -31.63 -9.90 -10.31
CA LEU A 13 -31.24 -10.60 -11.55
C LEU A 13 -30.35 -9.79 -12.51
N ILE A 14 -30.34 -8.46 -12.38
CA ILE A 14 -29.50 -7.61 -13.23
C ILE A 14 -28.06 -7.54 -12.69
N PHE A 15 -27.86 -7.69 -11.39
CA PHE A 15 -26.52 -7.69 -10.79
C PHE A 15 -25.72 -8.98 -11.06
N SER A 16 -26.42 -10.09 -11.28
CA SER A 16 -25.78 -11.40 -11.56
C SER A 16 -25.17 -11.47 -12.95
N SER A 17 -25.72 -10.74 -13.93
CA SER A 17 -25.22 -10.76 -15.32
C SER A 17 -23.99 -9.83 -15.52
N LEU A 18 -23.81 -8.82 -14.68
CA LEU A 18 -22.66 -7.92 -14.75
C LEU A 18 -21.37 -8.54 -14.18
N LEU A 19 -21.48 -9.49 -13.26
CA LEU A 19 -20.32 -10.18 -12.68
C LEU A 19 -19.70 -11.23 -13.62
N PHE A 20 -20.45 -11.73 -14.62
CA PHE A 20 -19.91 -12.69 -15.60
C PHE A 20 -19.20 -12.02 -16.80
N TYR A 21 -19.44 -10.73 -17.04
CA TYR A 21 -18.82 -10.04 -18.18
C TYR A 21 -17.41 -9.52 -17.91
N VAL A 22 -16.99 -9.46 -16.64
CA VAL A 22 -15.68 -8.94 -16.24
C VAL A 22 -14.58 -10.01 -16.27
N ASN A 23 -14.94 -11.30 -16.38
CA ASN A 23 -13.95 -12.38 -16.25
C ASN A 23 -13.14 -12.70 -17.51
N ASP A 24 -13.58 -12.28 -18.70
CA ASP A 24 -12.88 -12.65 -19.93
C ASP A 24 -11.76 -11.65 -20.36
N GLU A 25 -11.78 -10.42 -19.87
CA GLU A 25 -10.72 -9.46 -20.22
C GLU A 25 -9.52 -9.49 -19.27
N PHE A 26 -9.65 -10.02 -18.05
CA PHE A 26 -8.54 -10.11 -17.12
C PHE A 26 -7.52 -11.22 -17.41
N ASN A 27 -7.88 -12.20 -18.25
CA ASN A 27 -7.00 -13.33 -18.55
C ASN A 27 -6.02 -13.08 -19.71
N ASN A 28 -6.10 -11.96 -20.41
CA ASN A 28 -5.25 -11.63 -21.56
C ASN A 28 -4.23 -10.51 -21.33
N VAL A 29 -4.03 -10.06 -20.08
CA VAL A 29 -2.90 -9.17 -19.75
C VAL A 29 -1.65 -10.00 -19.42
N ASN A 30 -1.36 -11.04 -20.20
CA ASN A 30 -0.02 -11.53 -20.40
C ASN A 30 0.70 -10.65 -21.43
N ALA A 31 0.62 -9.35 -21.25
CA ALA A 31 1.62 -8.47 -21.79
C ALA A 31 2.94 -8.93 -21.19
N ASN A 32 3.89 -9.24 -22.04
CA ASN A 32 5.30 -9.44 -21.72
C ASN A 32 5.82 -8.12 -21.13
N VAL A 33 5.37 -7.81 -19.90
CA VAL A 33 5.76 -6.63 -19.16
C VAL A 33 7.20 -6.91 -18.76
N LYS A 34 8.11 -6.45 -19.63
CA LYS A 34 9.51 -6.31 -19.29
C LYS A 34 9.50 -5.65 -17.90
N ASN A 35 9.98 -6.35 -16.88
CA ASN A 35 10.04 -5.81 -15.51
C ASN A 35 10.98 -4.60 -15.51
N LEU A 36 10.43 -3.45 -15.92
CA LEU A 36 11.17 -2.18 -15.89
C LEU A 36 11.41 -1.82 -14.42
N PRO A 37 12.63 -1.41 -14.06
CA PRO A 37 12.92 -0.97 -12.70
C PRO A 37 11.97 0.15 -12.28
N ALA A 38 11.53 0.12 -11.02
CA ALA A 38 10.72 1.19 -10.46
C ALA A 38 11.52 2.49 -10.44
N ASN A 39 10.97 3.53 -11.03
CA ASN A 39 11.52 4.87 -10.98
C ASN A 39 10.96 5.66 -9.79
N LYS A 40 11.45 6.87 -9.59
CA LYS A 40 11.01 7.73 -8.48
C LYS A 40 9.50 7.96 -8.47
N ASN A 41 8.87 8.18 -9.62
CA ASN A 41 7.42 8.45 -9.69
C ASN A 41 6.61 7.21 -9.30
N ASP A 42 7.06 6.01 -9.69
CA ASP A 42 6.44 4.76 -9.26
C ASP A 42 6.51 4.62 -7.74
N LEU A 43 7.68 4.85 -7.16
CA LEU A 43 7.90 4.74 -5.72
C LEU A 43 7.10 5.79 -4.94
N ASP A 44 7.08 7.04 -5.41
CA ASP A 44 6.30 8.12 -4.80
C ASP A 44 4.80 7.80 -4.82
N LEU A 45 4.30 7.23 -5.93
CA LEU A 45 2.90 6.79 -6.04
C LEU A 45 2.57 5.69 -5.03
N TYR A 46 3.36 4.62 -5.00
CA TYR A 46 3.11 3.49 -4.08
C TYR A 46 3.25 3.91 -2.62
N HIS A 47 4.22 4.77 -2.33
CA HIS A 47 4.40 5.36 -1.02
C HIS A 47 3.19 6.22 -0.60
N GLY A 48 2.74 7.12 -1.49
CA GLY A 48 1.55 7.96 -1.25
C GLY A 48 0.29 7.14 -0.98
N MET A 49 0.08 6.05 -1.74
CA MET A 49 -1.03 5.11 -1.48
C MET A 49 -0.90 4.44 -0.11
N GLY A 50 0.29 3.99 0.26
CA GLY A 50 0.57 3.38 1.55
C GLY A 50 0.31 4.32 2.73
N VAL A 51 0.78 5.57 2.65
CA VAL A 51 0.54 6.59 3.68
C VAL A 51 -0.94 6.93 3.79
N SER A 52 -1.61 7.12 2.64
CA SER A 52 -3.04 7.40 2.61
C SER A 52 -3.85 6.28 3.26
N PHE A 53 -3.54 5.02 2.95
CA PHE A 53 -4.15 3.87 3.59
C PHE A 53 -3.90 3.86 5.10
N LEU A 54 -2.63 4.01 5.52
CA LEU A 54 -2.23 3.99 6.93
C LEU A 54 -2.99 5.08 7.73
N CYS A 55 -2.96 6.32 7.27
CA CYS A 55 -3.63 7.43 7.96
C CYS A 55 -5.15 7.26 8.02
N ASN A 56 -5.79 6.81 6.93
CA ASN A 56 -7.24 6.64 6.92
C ASN A 56 -7.70 5.46 7.76
N ALA A 57 -6.99 4.35 7.72
CA ALA A 57 -7.37 3.13 8.44
C ALA A 57 -7.18 3.26 9.96
N THR A 58 -6.20 4.07 10.40
CA THR A 58 -5.89 4.27 11.83
C THR A 58 -6.54 5.51 12.44
N ARG A 59 -7.30 6.29 11.65
CA ARG A 59 -8.00 7.47 12.16
C ARG A 59 -9.13 7.09 13.11
N LYS A 60 -9.47 8.02 13.99
CA LYS A 60 -10.62 7.89 14.91
C LYS A 60 -11.90 7.52 14.15
N GLY A 61 -12.56 6.47 14.60
CA GLY A 61 -13.79 5.93 13.98
C GLY A 61 -13.56 4.71 13.08
N PHE A 62 -12.34 4.50 12.56
CA PHE A 62 -11.93 3.22 11.97
C PHE A 62 -11.08 2.40 12.93
N ASP A 63 -10.20 3.08 13.70
CA ASP A 63 -9.44 2.57 14.85
C ASP A 63 -8.74 1.22 14.60
N LEU A 64 -8.25 0.99 13.37
CA LEU A 64 -7.45 -0.19 13.09
C LEU A 64 -6.10 -0.10 13.81
N ASP A 65 -5.62 -1.23 14.29
CA ASP A 65 -4.33 -1.34 14.97
C ASP A 65 -3.19 -0.83 14.07
N PHE A 66 -2.48 0.21 14.53
CA PHE A 66 -1.45 0.89 13.75
C PHE A 66 -0.32 -0.05 13.30
N PRO A 67 0.30 -0.88 14.16
CA PRO A 67 1.34 -1.81 13.75
C PRO A 67 0.88 -2.81 12.67
N LYS A 68 -0.34 -3.36 12.79
CA LYS A 68 -0.88 -4.27 11.79
C LYS A 68 -1.15 -3.55 10.47
N THR A 69 -1.72 -2.37 10.52
CA THR A 69 -1.99 -1.55 9.33
C THR A 69 -0.70 -1.15 8.63
N LEU A 70 0.33 -0.76 9.38
CA LEU A 70 1.66 -0.46 8.87
C LEU A 70 2.28 -1.69 8.18
N ASN A 71 2.18 -2.86 8.79
CA ASN A 71 2.68 -4.10 8.18
C ASN A 71 1.96 -4.41 6.86
N VAL A 72 0.64 -4.24 6.78
CA VAL A 72 -0.12 -4.40 5.53
C VAL A 72 0.33 -3.39 4.49
N ALA A 73 0.44 -2.11 4.83
CA ALA A 73 0.85 -1.05 3.90
C ALA A 73 2.26 -1.30 3.34
N SER A 74 3.23 -1.62 4.22
CA SER A 74 4.62 -1.85 3.82
C SER A 74 4.81 -3.14 3.03
N SER A 75 4.10 -4.21 3.39
CA SER A 75 4.14 -5.47 2.62
C SER A 75 3.48 -5.32 1.26
N THR A 76 2.40 -4.52 1.15
CA THR A 76 1.77 -4.21 -0.14
C THR A 76 2.73 -3.43 -1.04
N PHE A 77 3.39 -2.40 -0.52
CA PHE A 77 4.43 -1.66 -1.24
C PHE A 77 5.52 -2.61 -1.76
N ALA A 78 6.11 -3.43 -0.88
CA ALA A 78 7.16 -4.38 -1.25
C ALA A 78 6.69 -5.40 -2.29
N SER A 79 5.45 -5.89 -2.17
CA SER A 79 4.86 -6.84 -3.12
C SER A 79 4.66 -6.22 -4.51
N VAL A 80 4.16 -4.98 -4.58
CA VAL A 80 3.98 -4.28 -5.86
C VAL A 80 5.33 -4.05 -6.55
N VAL A 81 6.34 -3.57 -5.82
CA VAL A 81 7.69 -3.38 -6.37
C VAL A 81 8.30 -4.70 -6.82
N SER A 82 8.15 -5.75 -6.03
CA SER A 82 8.66 -7.08 -6.38
C SER A 82 7.97 -7.67 -7.61
N GLN A 83 6.62 -7.63 -7.66
CA GLN A 83 5.86 -8.26 -8.74
C GLN A 83 5.92 -7.46 -10.04
N LYS A 84 5.75 -6.13 -9.98
CA LYS A 84 5.69 -5.27 -11.15
C LYS A 84 7.07 -4.91 -11.70
N HIS A 85 8.06 -4.80 -10.83
CA HIS A 85 9.40 -4.31 -11.18
C HIS A 85 10.51 -5.34 -10.92
N GLY A 86 10.17 -6.56 -10.51
CA GLY A 86 11.16 -7.62 -10.18
C GLY A 86 12.08 -7.26 -9.02
N GLY A 87 11.63 -6.40 -8.09
CA GLY A 87 12.46 -5.89 -7.00
C GLY A 87 13.53 -4.88 -7.44
N LYS A 88 13.48 -4.40 -8.68
CA LYS A 88 14.47 -3.49 -9.25
C LYS A 88 14.06 -2.04 -9.05
N LEU A 89 15.00 -1.21 -8.60
CA LEU A 89 14.84 0.22 -8.36
C LEU A 89 15.88 1.00 -9.16
N ILE A 90 15.53 2.22 -9.59
CA ILE A 90 16.49 3.19 -10.12
C ILE A 90 16.81 4.20 -9.04
N GLU A 91 18.00 4.11 -8.48
CA GLU A 91 18.52 5.09 -7.53
C GLU A 91 19.78 5.75 -8.11
N ARG A 92 19.81 7.10 -8.11
CA ARG A 92 20.95 7.89 -8.64
C ARG A 92 21.44 7.41 -10.02
N LYS A 93 20.49 7.06 -10.92
CA LYS A 93 20.75 6.54 -12.27
C LYS A 93 21.40 5.14 -12.32
N LYS A 94 21.39 4.40 -11.21
CA LYS A 94 21.84 3.02 -11.14
C LYS A 94 20.67 2.10 -10.83
N GLU A 95 20.62 0.96 -11.53
CA GLU A 95 19.67 -0.11 -11.22
C GLU A 95 20.21 -0.90 -10.02
N GLN A 96 19.35 -1.11 -9.03
CA GLN A 96 19.61 -1.96 -7.87
C GLN A 96 18.49 -2.97 -7.75
N THR A 97 18.84 -4.20 -7.41
CA THR A 97 17.86 -5.22 -7.03
C THR A 97 17.84 -5.32 -5.50
N VAL A 98 16.66 -5.18 -4.93
CA VAL A 98 16.43 -5.20 -3.48
C VAL A 98 15.48 -6.34 -3.17
N ASP A 99 15.79 -7.13 -2.14
CA ASP A 99 14.91 -8.21 -1.72
C ASP A 99 13.63 -7.69 -1.05
N ILE A 100 12.58 -8.51 -1.06
CA ILE A 100 11.26 -8.10 -0.58
C ILE A 100 11.24 -7.72 0.90
N LYS A 101 12.07 -8.33 1.74
CA LYS A 101 12.14 -8.02 3.19
C LYS A 101 12.80 -6.67 3.42
N GLN A 102 13.86 -6.38 2.66
CA GLN A 102 14.50 -5.06 2.70
C GLN A 102 13.56 -3.97 2.19
N LEU A 103 12.83 -4.23 1.09
CA LEU A 103 11.82 -3.30 0.58
C LEU A 103 10.74 -3.02 1.63
N GLN A 104 10.24 -4.07 2.29
CA GLN A 104 9.22 -3.91 3.33
C GLN A 104 9.75 -3.12 4.54
N PHE A 105 10.98 -3.40 4.97
CA PHE A 105 11.60 -2.67 6.08
C PHE A 105 11.77 -1.18 5.77
N ILE A 106 12.37 -0.85 4.61
CA ILE A 106 12.55 0.54 4.17
C ILE A 106 11.19 1.24 4.05
N ALA A 107 10.21 0.59 3.41
CA ALA A 107 8.87 1.13 3.27
C ALA A 107 8.22 1.40 4.63
N SER A 108 8.38 0.51 5.61
CA SER A 108 7.80 0.71 6.95
C SER A 108 8.34 1.97 7.64
N LEU A 109 9.65 2.22 7.56
CA LEU A 109 10.27 3.43 8.11
C LEU A 109 9.76 4.68 7.42
N GLN A 110 9.75 4.70 6.08
CA GLN A 110 9.29 5.84 5.29
C GLN A 110 7.80 6.14 5.50
N LEU A 111 6.96 5.09 5.61
CA LEU A 111 5.53 5.24 5.88
C LEU A 111 5.27 5.84 7.26
N VAL A 112 6.00 5.39 8.30
CA VAL A 112 5.86 5.98 9.64
C VAL A 112 6.38 7.42 9.66
N GLU A 113 7.52 7.72 9.05
CA GLU A 113 8.03 9.09 8.93
C GLU A 113 7.01 10.02 8.27
N SER A 114 6.37 9.56 7.20
CA SER A 114 5.33 10.32 6.52
C SER A 114 4.05 10.44 7.34
N ALA A 115 3.64 9.39 8.06
CA ALA A 115 2.50 9.43 8.97
C ALA A 115 2.72 10.42 10.12
N LEU A 116 3.93 10.50 10.66
CA LEU A 116 4.30 11.49 11.67
C LEU A 116 4.13 12.94 11.19
N ARG A 117 4.29 13.19 9.89
CA ARG A 117 4.10 14.52 9.30
C ARG A 117 2.65 14.80 8.91
N ILE A 118 1.92 13.79 8.42
CA ILE A 118 0.60 13.96 7.80
C ILE A 118 -0.53 13.68 8.79
N CYS A 119 -0.39 12.68 9.65
CA CYS A 119 -1.41 12.25 10.61
C CYS A 119 -0.78 11.88 11.97
N PRO A 120 -0.06 12.80 12.64
CA PRO A 120 0.71 12.51 13.84
C PRO A 120 -0.13 11.95 15.00
N ASP A 121 -1.41 12.32 15.07
CA ASP A 121 -2.33 11.86 16.12
C ASP A 121 -2.69 10.38 16.00
N ASN A 122 -2.52 9.81 14.80
CA ASN A 122 -2.79 8.39 14.54
C ASN A 122 -1.59 7.50 14.89
N VAL A 123 -0.40 8.07 15.08
CA VAL A 123 0.82 7.32 15.36
C VAL A 123 1.00 7.12 16.85
N PRO A 124 1.03 5.87 17.37
CA PRO A 124 1.23 5.60 18.79
C PRO A 124 2.57 6.14 19.31
N GLU A 125 2.61 6.66 20.53
CA GLU A 125 3.81 7.24 21.13
C GLU A 125 4.99 6.26 21.20
N LYS A 126 4.71 4.98 21.43
CA LYS A 126 5.74 3.93 21.39
C LYS A 126 6.41 3.87 20.03
N VAL A 127 5.62 3.88 18.95
CA VAL A 127 6.13 3.84 17.56
C VAL A 127 6.93 5.09 17.23
N LYS A 128 6.47 6.28 17.66
CA LYS A 128 7.22 7.54 17.48
C LYS A 128 8.62 7.44 18.07
N LYS A 129 8.76 6.91 19.28
CA LYS A 129 10.06 6.73 19.94
C LYS A 129 10.96 5.74 19.23
N GLU A 130 10.43 4.58 18.86
CA GLU A 130 11.19 3.51 18.18
C GLU A 130 11.73 3.98 16.83
N VAL A 131 10.90 4.66 16.04
CA VAL A 131 11.29 5.16 14.71
C VAL A 131 12.33 6.28 14.83
N ASN A 132 12.19 7.20 15.77
CA ASN A 132 13.19 8.25 15.96
C ASN A 132 14.57 7.66 16.31
N ILE A 133 14.62 6.63 17.14
CA ILE A 133 15.88 5.93 17.47
C ILE A 133 16.48 5.31 16.20
N GLU A 134 15.67 4.67 15.38
CA GLU A 134 16.16 4.00 14.16
C GLU A 134 16.62 5.01 13.10
N ILE A 135 15.90 6.12 12.92
CA ILE A 135 16.31 7.21 12.03
C ILE A 135 17.67 7.77 12.45
N GLU A 136 17.86 8.05 13.74
CA GLU A 136 19.15 8.54 14.25
C GLU A 136 20.30 7.52 14.06
N ARG A 137 19.98 6.22 14.22
CA ARG A 137 20.96 5.16 13.94
C ARG A 137 21.37 5.13 12.47
N ILE A 138 20.41 5.25 11.55
CA ILE A 138 20.69 5.26 10.11
C ILE A 138 21.51 6.49 9.71
N LYS A 139 21.17 7.69 10.22
CA LYS A 139 21.94 8.92 9.96
C LYS A 139 23.41 8.76 10.37
N LYS A 140 23.68 8.25 11.56
CA LYS A 140 25.05 8.01 12.03
C LYS A 140 25.85 7.05 11.15
N LEU A 141 25.17 6.08 10.49
CA LEU A 141 25.83 5.16 9.55
C LEU A 141 26.13 5.79 8.20
N GLN A 142 25.42 6.86 7.83
CA GLN A 142 25.61 7.58 6.58
C GLN A 142 26.71 8.64 6.68
N ASP A 143 27.03 9.09 7.90
CA ASP A 143 28.06 10.07 8.19
C ASP A 143 29.46 9.43 8.39
N LEU A 144 29.57 8.08 8.30
CA LEU A 144 30.81 7.30 8.35
C LEU A 144 31.31 6.92 6.96
#